data_12aa70a69d316b540f66ac96ade5f29c
#
_entry.id   12aa70a69d316b540f66ac96ade5f29c
#
_cell.length_a   1.000
_cell.length_b   1.000
_cell.length_c   1.000
_cell.angle_alpha   90.00
_cell.angle_beta   90.00
_cell.angle_gamma   90.00
#
_symmetry.space_group_name_H-M   'P 1'
#
loop_
_entity.id
_entity.type
_entity.pdbx_description
1 polymer ?
#
loop_
_entity_poly.entity_id
_entity_poly.type
_entity_poly.pdbx_seq_one_letter_code
_entity_poly.pdbx_strand_id
1 'polypeptide(L)'
;MTAYADFYRRSIDDRDGFWAQEAQRVDWQTPPQQVCDYSNPPFARWFVGGTTNLCYNAVDRHLKTRANQAALIAVSTETNTEQVYNFAQLHTEVQRMAACLLELGVKKGDRVLIYMPMIAEAAFAMLACARIGAIHSVVFGGFASGSLASRIEDASPRLIVSADAGSRSGKVVPYKPLLDEAIALSSHKPDGVLLVDRKLHAMNLVAGRDHLWDSLRHKHLNTTVACEWVESTHPSYTLYTSGTTGKPKGVQRDTGGYAVALAASMEHIYCGKPGETFFSTSDIGWVVGHSYIIYGPLIAGMATIMYEGLPTRPDGGIWWSLVEKYKVTVMFSAPTAVRVLKKQDPALLKKYDLSSLRALFLAGEPLDEPTAQWISDSLNKPIIDNYWQTETGWPILGLANGVEKAPSKFGSPGVAMYGYNVKLIDENTGEELTGANQKGVVAIEGPLPPGCMQTIWRDDERFVKTYWNSIPGKLVYSTFDWGVRDQDGYFFILGRTDDVINVAGHRLGTREIEESISSHPNISEVAVVGVADALKGQVAMAFAVAKDASVLVDDAARAQLEAEVMKVVDNTIGAVGRPARVRFVSVLPKTRSGKLLRRAIQAVCEGRDAGDLTTMEDPAALQQIRDLVAG
;
A
#
# COMPACT_ATOMS: atom_id res chain seq x y z
N MET A 1 -12.18 -14.60 28.98
CA MET A 1 -11.81 -14.15 27.61
C MET A 1 -11.00 -12.88 27.77
N THR A 2 -10.11 -12.57 26.84
CA THR A 2 -9.34 -11.31 26.86
C THR A 2 -10.23 -10.14 26.43
N ALA A 3 -9.87 -8.90 26.82
CA ALA A 3 -10.62 -7.71 26.42
C ALA A 3 -10.73 -7.59 24.89
N TYR A 4 -9.67 -7.96 24.15
CA TYR A 4 -9.72 -7.96 22.70
C TYR A 4 -10.63 -9.04 22.13
N ALA A 5 -10.65 -10.25 22.71
CA ALA A 5 -11.56 -11.31 22.25
C ALA A 5 -13.03 -10.91 22.37
N ASP A 6 -13.40 -10.22 23.45
CA ASP A 6 -14.76 -9.70 23.63
C ASP A 6 -15.07 -8.55 22.67
N PHE A 7 -14.11 -7.64 22.44
CA PHE A 7 -14.21 -6.54 21.49
C PHE A 7 -14.36 -7.07 20.05
N TYR A 8 -13.53 -8.03 19.66
CA TYR A 8 -13.59 -8.67 18.34
C TYR A 8 -14.92 -9.38 18.14
N ARG A 9 -15.32 -10.24 19.09
CA ARG A 9 -16.58 -10.98 18.99
C ARG A 9 -17.77 -10.04 18.85
N ARG A 10 -17.83 -8.95 19.64
CA ARG A 10 -18.88 -7.94 19.52
C ARG A 10 -18.91 -7.31 18.13
N SER A 11 -17.75 -7.08 17.51
CA SER A 11 -17.68 -6.50 16.14
C SER A 11 -18.24 -7.43 15.05
N ILE A 12 -18.37 -8.73 15.34
CA ILE A 12 -18.92 -9.73 14.43
C ILE A 12 -20.39 -10.02 14.75
N ASP A 13 -20.71 -10.28 16.04
CA ASP A 13 -22.03 -10.73 16.49
C ASP A 13 -23.02 -9.56 16.62
N ASP A 14 -22.57 -8.39 17.08
CA ASP A 14 -23.34 -7.14 17.17
C ASP A 14 -22.75 -6.07 16.27
N ARG A 15 -22.65 -6.38 14.98
CA ARG A 15 -22.00 -5.53 13.96
C ARG A 15 -22.58 -4.11 13.95
N ASP A 16 -23.89 -3.99 13.92
CA ASP A 16 -24.56 -2.69 13.83
C ASP A 16 -24.34 -1.86 15.09
N GLY A 17 -24.48 -2.45 16.27
CA GLY A 17 -24.18 -1.75 17.52
C GLY A 17 -22.72 -1.35 17.66
N PHE A 18 -21.80 -2.23 17.24
CA PHE A 18 -20.37 -1.95 17.24
C PHE A 18 -20.02 -0.77 16.33
N TRP A 19 -20.42 -0.82 15.05
CA TRP A 19 -20.06 0.20 14.09
C TRP A 19 -20.84 1.51 14.27
N ALA A 20 -22.05 1.45 14.86
CA ALA A 20 -22.75 2.68 15.28
C ALA A 20 -21.98 3.44 16.37
N GLN A 21 -21.31 2.72 17.28
CA GLN A 21 -20.43 3.33 18.28
C GLN A 21 -19.18 3.92 17.65
N GLU A 22 -18.49 3.17 16.78
CA GLU A 22 -17.28 3.67 16.09
C GLU A 22 -17.57 4.86 15.17
N ALA A 23 -18.78 4.93 14.57
CA ALA A 23 -19.21 6.04 13.74
C ALA A 23 -19.27 7.38 14.49
N GLN A 24 -19.36 7.37 15.82
CA GLN A 24 -19.31 8.59 16.64
C GLN A 24 -17.94 9.29 16.62
N ARG A 25 -16.90 8.65 16.10
CA ARG A 25 -15.57 9.25 15.91
C ARG A 25 -15.50 10.21 14.74
N VAL A 26 -16.51 10.21 13.88
CA VAL A 26 -16.62 11.00 12.66
C VAL A 26 -17.73 12.03 12.82
N ASP A 27 -17.50 13.22 12.29
CA ASP A 27 -18.51 14.28 12.27
C ASP A 27 -19.44 14.06 11.08
N TRP A 28 -20.72 14.00 11.36
CA TRP A 28 -21.81 13.86 10.39
C TRP A 28 -22.62 15.14 10.30
N GLN A 29 -22.96 15.59 9.09
CA GLN A 29 -23.97 16.64 8.91
C GLN A 29 -25.37 16.08 9.16
N THR A 30 -25.64 14.90 8.59
CA THR A 30 -26.84 14.11 8.86
C THR A 30 -26.38 12.77 9.42
N PRO A 31 -26.82 12.36 10.61
CA PRO A 31 -26.48 11.05 11.15
C PRO A 31 -26.98 9.90 10.26
N PRO A 32 -26.27 8.76 10.21
CA PRO A 32 -26.73 7.58 9.49
C PRO A 32 -28.08 7.06 10.01
N GLN A 33 -28.92 6.61 9.08
CA GLN A 33 -30.21 5.98 9.40
C GLN A 33 -30.07 4.46 9.53
N GLN A 34 -29.15 3.86 8.78
CA GLN A 34 -28.84 2.43 8.80
C GLN A 34 -27.34 2.24 8.82
N VAL A 35 -26.84 1.37 9.73
CA VAL A 35 -25.41 1.16 9.89
C VAL A 35 -24.82 0.36 8.74
N CYS A 36 -25.46 -0.76 8.39
CA CYS A 36 -25.05 -1.60 7.27
C CYS A 36 -26.26 -2.05 6.46
N ASP A 37 -26.25 -1.80 5.17
CA ASP A 37 -27.19 -2.41 4.21
C ASP A 37 -26.43 -3.51 3.44
N TYR A 38 -26.79 -4.76 3.71
CA TYR A 38 -26.25 -5.95 3.03
C TYR A 38 -27.38 -6.76 2.37
N SER A 39 -28.42 -6.08 1.90
CA SER A 39 -29.58 -6.69 1.24
C SER A 39 -29.26 -7.26 -0.15
N ASN A 40 -28.12 -6.83 -0.76
CA ASN A 40 -27.63 -7.31 -2.05
C ASN A 40 -26.18 -7.83 -1.92
N PRO A 41 -25.93 -8.98 -1.31
CA PRO A 41 -24.58 -9.55 -1.21
C PRO A 41 -23.95 -9.79 -2.59
N PRO A 42 -22.63 -9.56 -2.75
CA PRO A 42 -21.66 -9.22 -1.69
C PRO A 42 -21.45 -7.71 -1.46
N PHE A 43 -22.31 -6.85 -1.96
CA PHE A 43 -22.18 -5.41 -1.85
C PHE A 43 -22.65 -4.92 -0.48
N ALA A 44 -21.71 -4.42 0.33
CA ALA A 44 -21.99 -3.79 1.61
C ALA A 44 -22.04 -2.27 1.45
N ARG A 45 -23.11 -1.64 1.96
CA ARG A 45 -23.28 -0.19 2.00
C ARG A 45 -23.30 0.25 3.46
N TRP A 46 -22.33 1.08 3.84
CA TRP A 46 -22.14 1.48 5.22
C TRP A 46 -22.67 2.88 5.50
N PHE A 47 -23.31 3.03 6.66
CA PHE A 47 -23.83 4.30 7.20
C PHE A 47 -24.80 5.01 6.26
N VAL A 48 -25.74 4.24 5.70
CA VAL A 48 -26.72 4.68 4.71
C VAL A 48 -27.59 5.81 5.27
N GLY A 49 -27.83 6.86 4.46
CA GLY A 49 -28.57 8.05 4.84
C GLY A 49 -27.75 9.06 5.65
N GLY A 50 -26.54 8.70 6.07
CA GLY A 50 -25.61 9.62 6.70
C GLY A 50 -24.90 10.50 5.66
N THR A 51 -24.69 11.77 5.98
CA THR A 51 -23.89 12.69 5.15
C THR A 51 -22.68 13.17 5.92
N THR A 52 -21.50 13.10 5.28
CA THR A 52 -20.23 13.53 5.85
C THR A 52 -19.31 14.09 4.77
N ASN A 53 -18.12 14.56 5.16
CA ASN A 53 -17.08 14.96 4.23
C ASN A 53 -15.72 14.55 4.77
N LEU A 54 -14.92 13.86 3.95
CA LEU A 54 -13.64 13.33 4.36
C LEU A 54 -12.60 14.42 4.65
N CYS A 55 -12.60 15.52 3.87
CA CYS A 55 -11.75 16.69 4.13
C CYS A 55 -12.17 17.42 5.42
N TYR A 56 -13.47 17.58 5.67
CA TYR A 56 -13.94 18.17 6.91
C TYR A 56 -13.43 17.42 8.13
N ASN A 57 -13.54 16.10 8.11
CA ASN A 57 -13.06 15.25 9.21
C ASN A 57 -11.53 15.23 9.35
N ALA A 58 -10.81 15.42 8.25
CA ALA A 58 -9.34 15.46 8.26
C ALA A 58 -8.77 16.83 8.65
N VAL A 59 -9.48 17.93 8.37
CA VAL A 59 -8.93 19.29 8.47
C VAL A 59 -9.83 20.23 9.26
N ASP A 60 -11.05 20.50 8.76
CA ASP A 60 -11.91 21.60 9.25
C ASP A 60 -12.30 21.44 10.71
N ARG A 61 -12.66 20.22 11.14
CA ARG A 61 -13.09 19.96 12.53
C ARG A 61 -12.02 20.28 13.57
N HIS A 62 -10.75 20.32 13.17
CA HIS A 62 -9.64 20.61 14.05
C HIS A 62 -9.37 22.11 14.24
N LEU A 63 -9.95 22.97 13.39
CA LEU A 63 -9.65 24.41 13.41
C LEU A 63 -10.03 25.10 14.73
N LYS A 64 -11.10 24.65 15.38
CA LYS A 64 -11.54 25.26 16.65
C LYS A 64 -10.55 25.09 17.78
N THR A 65 -9.82 23.97 17.82
CA THR A 65 -8.99 23.58 18.97
C THR A 65 -7.53 23.37 18.62
N ARG A 66 -7.18 23.20 17.33
CA ARG A 66 -5.83 22.82 16.85
C ARG A 66 -5.35 23.63 15.65
N ALA A 67 -5.91 24.80 15.39
CA ALA A 67 -5.57 25.62 14.23
C ALA A 67 -4.05 25.81 14.03
N ASN A 68 -3.34 26.06 15.14
CA ASN A 68 -1.89 26.32 15.12
C ASN A 68 -1.02 25.07 15.30
N GLN A 69 -1.63 23.89 15.49
CA GLN A 69 -0.90 22.62 15.60
C GLN A 69 -0.43 22.18 14.23
N ALA A 70 0.79 21.63 14.12
CA ALA A 70 1.27 21.01 12.88
C ALA A 70 0.30 19.94 12.39
N ALA A 71 0.02 19.95 11.09
CA ALA A 71 -0.87 19.00 10.41
C ALA A 71 -0.14 18.26 9.29
N LEU A 72 0.53 18.96 8.38
CA LEU A 72 1.29 18.38 7.28
C LEU A 72 2.73 18.88 7.33
N ILE A 73 3.67 17.94 7.33
CA ILE A 73 5.11 18.20 7.32
C ILE A 73 5.65 17.63 6.01
N ALA A 74 5.90 18.49 5.03
CA ALA A 74 6.47 18.11 3.74
C ALA A 74 7.99 18.23 3.79
N VAL A 75 8.69 17.12 3.58
CA VAL A 75 10.15 17.05 3.61
C VAL A 75 10.64 16.44 2.29
N SER A 76 11.54 17.14 1.60
CA SER A 76 12.23 16.62 0.42
C SER A 76 13.74 16.68 0.61
N THR A 77 14.38 15.52 0.61
CA THR A 77 15.85 15.42 0.53
C THR A 77 16.36 15.50 -0.91
N GLU A 78 15.46 15.40 -1.88
CA GLU A 78 15.79 15.55 -3.30
C GLU A 78 15.98 17.01 -3.70
N THR A 79 15.19 17.92 -3.12
CA THR A 79 15.26 19.36 -3.36
C THR A 79 15.80 20.15 -2.17
N ASN A 80 16.11 19.45 -1.06
CA ASN A 80 16.53 20.04 0.19
C ASN A 80 15.55 21.12 0.71
N THR A 81 14.26 20.79 0.68
CA THR A 81 13.17 21.66 1.12
C THR A 81 12.40 21.02 2.26
N GLU A 82 11.90 21.86 3.16
CA GLU A 82 11.09 21.45 4.29
C GLU A 82 10.04 22.53 4.57
N GLN A 83 8.79 22.11 4.67
CA GLN A 83 7.67 23.00 4.96
C GLN A 83 6.71 22.34 5.96
N VAL A 84 6.40 23.07 7.01
CA VAL A 84 5.38 22.65 8.00
C VAL A 84 4.13 23.50 7.81
N TYR A 85 3.01 22.84 7.61
CA TYR A 85 1.68 23.44 7.57
C TYR A 85 0.94 23.08 8.86
N ASN A 86 0.49 24.09 9.61
CA ASN A 86 -0.49 23.85 10.66
C ASN A 86 -1.89 23.63 10.07
N PHE A 87 -2.89 23.22 10.89
CA PHE A 87 -4.23 22.94 10.39
C PHE A 87 -4.87 24.16 9.70
N ALA A 88 -4.65 25.39 10.20
CA ALA A 88 -5.16 26.59 9.55
C ALA A 88 -4.50 26.85 8.20
N GLN A 89 -3.20 26.66 8.08
CA GLN A 89 -2.47 26.82 6.82
C GLN A 89 -2.84 25.72 5.83
N LEU A 90 -2.93 24.46 6.27
CA LEU A 90 -3.39 23.36 5.43
C LEU A 90 -4.80 23.61 4.91
N HIS A 91 -5.72 24.01 5.78
CA HIS A 91 -7.08 24.39 5.39
C HIS A 91 -7.10 25.48 4.32
N THR A 92 -6.26 26.51 4.46
CA THR A 92 -6.15 27.61 3.51
C THR A 92 -5.69 27.12 2.14
N GLU A 93 -4.63 26.30 2.07
CA GLU A 93 -4.12 25.79 0.80
C GLU A 93 -5.09 24.80 0.14
N VAL A 94 -5.76 23.97 0.94
CA VAL A 94 -6.81 23.06 0.43
C VAL A 94 -7.99 23.83 -0.17
N GLN A 95 -8.41 24.94 0.44
CA GLN A 95 -9.47 25.78 -0.14
C GLN A 95 -9.03 26.45 -1.45
N ARG A 96 -7.78 26.91 -1.54
CA ARG A 96 -7.22 27.47 -2.78
C ARG A 96 -7.18 26.42 -3.89
N MET A 97 -6.73 25.20 -3.57
CA MET A 97 -6.73 24.10 -4.52
C MET A 97 -8.15 23.74 -4.96
N ALA A 98 -9.09 23.67 -4.02
CA ALA A 98 -10.50 23.43 -4.33
C ALA A 98 -11.10 24.50 -5.24
N ALA A 99 -10.80 25.78 -4.99
CA ALA A 99 -11.24 26.88 -5.84
C ALA A 99 -10.68 26.79 -7.27
N CYS A 100 -9.40 26.40 -7.41
CA CYS A 100 -8.79 26.14 -8.72
C CYS A 100 -9.48 24.98 -9.46
N LEU A 101 -9.76 23.86 -8.76
CA LEU A 101 -10.48 22.75 -9.36
C LEU A 101 -11.88 23.15 -9.85
N LEU A 102 -12.62 23.94 -9.04
CA LEU A 102 -13.94 24.46 -9.41
C LEU A 102 -13.87 25.43 -10.59
N GLU A 103 -12.89 26.35 -10.63
CA GLU A 103 -12.66 27.28 -11.77
C GLU A 103 -12.39 26.49 -13.06
N LEU A 104 -11.67 25.38 -12.96
CA LEU A 104 -11.40 24.47 -14.09
C LEU A 104 -12.55 23.50 -14.39
N GLY A 105 -13.72 23.70 -13.77
CA GLY A 105 -14.96 23.03 -14.10
C GLY A 105 -15.20 21.69 -13.42
N VAL A 106 -14.37 21.29 -12.44
CA VAL A 106 -14.60 20.06 -11.65
C VAL A 106 -15.86 20.22 -10.80
N LYS A 107 -16.68 19.17 -10.77
CA LYS A 107 -17.94 19.11 -10.00
C LYS A 107 -17.95 17.85 -9.13
N LYS A 108 -18.88 17.81 -8.17
CA LYS A 108 -19.19 16.62 -7.38
C LYS A 108 -19.35 15.39 -8.30
N GLY A 109 -18.67 14.30 -7.96
CA GLY A 109 -18.69 13.05 -8.72
C GLY A 109 -17.77 13.01 -9.93
N ASP A 110 -17.16 14.12 -10.35
CA ASP A 110 -16.13 14.11 -11.37
C ASP A 110 -14.85 13.45 -10.87
N ARG A 111 -14.10 12.82 -11.78
CA ARG A 111 -12.80 12.23 -11.46
C ARG A 111 -11.71 13.25 -11.70
N VAL A 112 -10.78 13.31 -10.75
CA VAL A 112 -9.54 14.08 -10.85
C VAL A 112 -8.38 13.10 -10.71
N LEU A 113 -7.58 12.96 -11.76
CA LEU A 113 -6.39 12.13 -11.70
C LEU A 113 -5.23 12.96 -11.15
N ILE A 114 -4.49 12.41 -10.18
CA ILE A 114 -3.36 13.06 -9.52
C ILE A 114 -2.10 12.27 -9.85
N TYR A 115 -1.25 12.83 -10.71
CA TYR A 115 0.04 12.27 -11.11
C TYR A 115 1.14 13.20 -10.62
N MET A 116 1.52 13.03 -9.35
CA MET A 116 2.32 13.98 -8.59
C MET A 116 3.47 13.29 -7.83
N PRO A 117 4.59 13.97 -7.61
CA PRO A 117 5.58 13.54 -6.63
C PRO A 117 5.06 13.75 -5.20
N MET A 118 5.83 13.29 -4.21
CA MET A 118 5.51 13.38 -2.78
C MET A 118 5.72 14.80 -2.25
N ILE A 119 4.90 15.74 -2.70
CA ILE A 119 4.93 17.17 -2.32
C ILE A 119 3.58 17.61 -1.74
N ALA A 120 3.60 18.69 -0.97
CA ALA A 120 2.41 19.18 -0.26
C ALA A 120 1.20 19.43 -1.17
N GLU A 121 1.43 19.91 -2.39
CA GLU A 121 0.39 20.18 -3.38
C GLU A 121 -0.39 18.91 -3.78
N ALA A 122 0.23 17.74 -3.72
CA ALA A 122 -0.46 16.48 -3.94
C ALA A 122 -1.45 16.17 -2.80
N ALA A 123 -1.07 16.44 -1.55
CA ALA A 123 -1.97 16.33 -0.40
C ALA A 123 -3.11 17.37 -0.50
N PHE A 124 -2.81 18.60 -0.92
CA PHE A 124 -3.85 19.62 -1.15
C PHE A 124 -4.85 19.15 -2.21
N ALA A 125 -4.37 18.55 -3.30
CA ALA A 125 -5.24 18.06 -4.37
C ALA A 125 -6.16 16.91 -3.90
N MET A 126 -5.64 15.94 -3.12
CA MET A 126 -6.45 14.86 -2.56
C MET A 126 -7.54 15.39 -1.63
N LEU A 127 -7.17 16.26 -0.69
CA LEU A 127 -8.08 16.87 0.28
C LEU A 127 -9.09 17.83 -0.41
N ALA A 128 -8.66 18.56 -1.44
CA ALA A 128 -9.54 19.44 -2.20
C ALA A 128 -10.60 18.65 -3.00
N CYS A 129 -10.24 17.52 -3.60
CA CYS A 129 -11.20 16.62 -4.24
C CYS A 129 -12.24 16.14 -3.23
N ALA A 130 -11.79 15.65 -2.06
CA ALA A 130 -12.69 15.24 -0.99
C ALA A 130 -13.58 16.40 -0.53
N ARG A 131 -13.05 17.63 -0.44
CA ARG A 131 -13.76 18.83 -0.04
C ARG A 131 -14.96 19.14 -0.93
N ILE A 132 -14.77 19.05 -2.25
CA ILE A 132 -15.81 19.38 -3.25
C ILE A 132 -16.63 18.17 -3.72
N GLY A 133 -16.44 17.00 -3.11
CA GLY A 133 -17.14 15.76 -3.48
C GLY A 133 -16.70 15.17 -4.82
N ALA A 134 -15.52 15.55 -5.33
CA ALA A 134 -14.90 14.93 -6.49
C ALA A 134 -14.18 13.62 -6.09
N ILE A 135 -14.03 12.72 -7.05
CA ILE A 135 -13.41 11.41 -6.86
C ILE A 135 -11.96 11.48 -7.34
N HIS A 136 -10.99 11.41 -6.43
CA HIS A 136 -9.60 11.43 -6.87
C HIS A 136 -9.09 10.04 -7.27
N SER A 137 -8.13 10.02 -8.18
CA SER A 137 -7.40 8.82 -8.58
C SER A 137 -5.92 9.15 -8.61
N VAL A 138 -5.20 8.74 -7.56
CA VAL A 138 -3.76 9.00 -7.46
C VAL A 138 -3.01 7.93 -8.23
N VAL A 139 -2.09 8.37 -9.09
CA VAL A 139 -1.20 7.51 -9.86
C VAL A 139 0.23 7.72 -9.37
N PHE A 140 0.91 6.62 -9.08
CA PHE A 140 2.29 6.66 -8.63
C PHE A 140 3.18 7.38 -9.66
N GLY A 141 3.93 8.39 -9.21
CA GLY A 141 4.75 9.27 -10.05
C GLY A 141 5.91 8.60 -10.79
N GLY A 142 6.11 7.31 -10.55
CA GLY A 142 7.09 6.51 -11.26
C GLY A 142 6.55 5.73 -12.46
N PHE A 143 5.25 5.82 -12.79
CA PHE A 143 4.69 5.08 -13.93
C PHE A 143 5.05 5.73 -15.27
N ALA A 144 5.30 4.88 -16.28
CA ALA A 144 5.49 5.28 -17.65
C ALA A 144 4.17 5.71 -18.31
N SER A 145 4.26 6.41 -19.43
CA SER A 145 3.14 6.96 -20.19
C SER A 145 2.06 5.95 -20.55
N GLY A 146 2.42 4.72 -20.98
CA GLY A 146 1.44 3.68 -21.30
C GLY A 146 0.60 3.23 -20.09
N SER A 147 1.23 3.10 -18.93
CA SER A 147 0.54 2.74 -17.70
C SER A 147 -0.36 3.88 -17.18
N LEU A 148 0.07 5.12 -17.36
CA LEU A 148 -0.72 6.31 -17.06
C LEU A 148 -1.91 6.43 -18.02
N ALA A 149 -1.70 6.18 -19.32
CA ALA A 149 -2.75 6.22 -20.36
C ALA A 149 -3.89 5.25 -20.06
N SER A 150 -3.58 4.02 -19.64
CA SER A 150 -4.62 3.04 -19.28
C SER A 150 -5.50 3.48 -18.10
N ARG A 151 -4.94 4.26 -17.16
CA ARG A 151 -5.68 4.82 -16.03
C ARG A 151 -6.50 6.06 -16.43
N ILE A 152 -5.97 6.89 -17.33
CA ILE A 152 -6.73 7.99 -17.93
C ILE A 152 -7.95 7.44 -18.69
N GLU A 153 -7.76 6.37 -19.45
CA GLU A 153 -8.83 5.72 -20.20
C GLU A 153 -9.94 5.21 -19.27
N ASP A 154 -9.59 4.44 -18.24
CA ASP A 154 -10.56 3.79 -17.36
C ASP A 154 -11.24 4.79 -16.41
N ALA A 155 -10.47 5.67 -15.74
CA ALA A 155 -11.02 6.65 -14.83
C ALA A 155 -11.81 7.75 -15.55
N SER A 156 -11.48 8.03 -16.80
CA SER A 156 -12.02 9.14 -17.60
C SER A 156 -12.04 10.45 -16.79
N PRO A 157 -10.87 10.95 -16.33
CA PRO A 157 -10.80 12.12 -15.47
C PRO A 157 -11.19 13.39 -16.23
N ARG A 158 -11.95 14.27 -15.54
CA ARG A 158 -12.24 15.60 -16.05
C ARG A 158 -10.99 16.48 -16.06
N LEU A 159 -10.20 16.39 -14.99
CA LEU A 159 -8.99 17.16 -14.80
C LEU A 159 -7.84 16.26 -14.34
N ILE A 160 -6.62 16.63 -14.71
CA ILE A 160 -5.39 16.02 -14.19
C ILE A 160 -4.61 17.06 -13.41
N VAL A 161 -4.13 16.70 -12.20
CA VAL A 161 -3.19 17.51 -11.42
C VAL A 161 -1.82 16.85 -11.52
N SER A 162 -0.80 17.60 -11.93
CA SER A 162 0.55 17.08 -12.08
C SER A 162 1.63 18.14 -11.78
N ALA A 163 2.88 17.82 -12.01
CA ALA A 163 4.01 18.70 -11.83
C ALA A 163 4.90 18.70 -13.08
N ASP A 164 5.86 19.64 -13.14
CA ASP A 164 6.91 19.65 -14.16
C ASP A 164 7.72 18.36 -14.10
N ALA A 165 8.17 17.98 -12.89
CA ALA A 165 9.00 16.81 -12.65
C ALA A 165 8.97 16.35 -11.19
N GLY A 166 9.30 15.06 -10.97
CA GLY A 166 9.76 14.52 -9.71
C GLY A 166 11.29 14.44 -9.68
N SER A 167 11.83 14.15 -8.50
CA SER A 167 13.25 13.79 -8.36
C SER A 167 13.36 12.48 -7.58
N ARG A 168 14.27 11.62 -7.98
CA ARG A 168 14.57 10.37 -7.29
C ARG A 168 16.05 10.04 -7.39
N SER A 169 16.71 9.84 -6.26
CA SER A 169 18.16 9.59 -6.20
C SER A 169 19.00 10.69 -6.87
N GLY A 170 18.55 11.94 -6.82
CA GLY A 170 19.18 13.08 -7.49
C GLY A 170 18.97 13.10 -9.01
N LYS A 171 18.12 12.22 -9.56
CA LYS A 171 17.76 12.22 -10.98
C LYS A 171 16.38 12.86 -11.17
N VAL A 172 16.28 13.84 -12.03
CA VAL A 172 15.02 14.46 -12.41
C VAL A 172 14.24 13.50 -13.32
N VAL A 173 12.98 13.27 -12.98
CA VAL A 173 12.03 12.52 -13.79
C VAL A 173 11.00 13.49 -14.35
N PRO A 174 11.04 13.82 -15.65
CA PRO A 174 10.12 14.78 -16.26
C PRO A 174 8.70 14.21 -16.32
N TYR A 175 7.77 14.77 -15.52
CA TYR A 175 6.38 14.27 -15.49
C TYR A 175 5.56 14.83 -16.65
N LYS A 176 5.76 16.09 -17.00
CA LYS A 176 4.98 16.74 -18.06
C LYS A 176 5.08 16.04 -19.42
N PRO A 177 6.25 15.65 -19.94
CA PRO A 177 6.36 14.89 -21.19
C PRO A 177 5.69 13.52 -21.12
N LEU A 178 5.84 12.79 -20.00
CA LEU A 178 5.18 11.47 -19.79
C LEU A 178 3.66 11.62 -19.77
N LEU A 179 3.15 12.68 -19.13
CA LEU A 179 1.73 12.97 -19.09
C LEU A 179 1.17 13.34 -20.47
N ASP A 180 1.87 14.16 -21.23
CA ASP A 180 1.47 14.55 -22.59
C ASP A 180 1.37 13.33 -23.51
N GLU A 181 2.37 12.45 -23.46
CA GLU A 181 2.35 11.18 -24.18
C GLU A 181 1.19 10.29 -23.72
N ALA A 182 0.95 10.17 -22.41
CA ALA A 182 -0.16 9.39 -21.88
C ALA A 182 -1.52 9.91 -22.34
N ILE A 183 -1.72 11.24 -22.35
CA ILE A 183 -2.94 11.87 -22.86
C ILE A 183 -3.07 11.63 -24.36
N ALA A 184 -1.98 11.64 -25.12
CA ALA A 184 -2.00 11.35 -26.55
C ALA A 184 -2.41 9.90 -26.82
N LEU A 185 -1.90 8.94 -26.04
CA LEU A 185 -2.19 7.51 -26.19
C LEU A 185 -3.63 7.13 -25.76
N SER A 186 -4.23 7.84 -24.80
CA SER A 186 -5.60 7.58 -24.35
C SER A 186 -6.64 8.11 -25.35
N SER A 187 -7.77 7.41 -25.53
CA SER A 187 -8.92 7.92 -26.27
C SER A 187 -9.63 9.03 -25.50
N HIS A 188 -9.69 8.92 -24.18
CA HIS A 188 -10.22 9.97 -23.30
C HIS A 188 -9.25 11.14 -23.20
N LYS A 189 -9.78 12.37 -23.35
CA LYS A 189 -9.00 13.60 -23.18
C LYS A 189 -9.55 14.39 -21.99
N PRO A 190 -8.72 14.73 -20.99
CA PRO A 190 -9.16 15.60 -19.90
C PRO A 190 -9.45 17.01 -20.41
N ASP A 191 -10.39 17.70 -19.76
CA ASP A 191 -10.72 19.10 -20.08
C ASP A 191 -9.56 20.05 -19.78
N GLY A 192 -8.71 19.71 -18.79
CA GLY A 192 -7.57 20.51 -18.41
C GLY A 192 -6.52 19.75 -17.60
N VAL A 193 -5.36 20.39 -17.47
CA VAL A 193 -4.25 19.93 -16.62
C VAL A 193 -3.80 21.08 -15.72
N LEU A 194 -3.79 20.85 -14.41
CA LEU A 194 -3.24 21.78 -13.42
C LEU A 194 -1.82 21.36 -13.06
N LEU A 195 -0.84 22.25 -13.27
CA LEU A 195 0.57 21.95 -13.17
C LEU A 195 1.26 22.74 -12.06
N VAL A 196 1.93 22.03 -11.18
CA VAL A 196 2.86 22.61 -10.21
C VAL A 196 4.24 22.73 -10.87
N ASP A 197 4.77 23.94 -10.93
CA ASP A 197 6.07 24.22 -11.49
C ASP A 197 7.14 24.27 -10.38
N ARG A 198 7.85 23.17 -10.20
CA ARG A 198 8.94 23.02 -9.22
C ARG A 198 10.27 23.59 -9.71
N LYS A 199 10.34 24.07 -10.96
CA LYS A 199 11.56 24.53 -11.63
C LYS A 199 12.63 23.45 -11.80
N LEU A 200 12.22 22.17 -11.84
CA LEU A 200 13.12 21.04 -12.03
C LEU A 200 13.27 20.68 -13.52
N HIS A 201 12.24 20.93 -14.32
CA HIS A 201 12.25 20.66 -15.76
C HIS A 201 11.40 21.67 -16.52
N ALA A 202 11.90 22.12 -17.67
CA ALA A 202 11.15 23.06 -18.52
C ALA A 202 9.90 22.38 -19.08
N MET A 203 8.75 23.06 -18.99
CA MET A 203 7.47 22.55 -19.49
C MET A 203 7.06 23.21 -20.80
N ASN A 204 6.66 22.41 -21.77
CA ASN A 204 5.94 22.88 -22.95
C ASN A 204 4.44 22.92 -22.61
N LEU A 205 3.88 24.10 -22.36
CA LEU A 205 2.47 24.27 -22.03
C LEU A 205 1.59 24.23 -23.27
N VAL A 206 0.52 23.44 -23.21
CA VAL A 206 -0.50 23.36 -24.25
C VAL A 206 -1.57 24.42 -23.96
N ALA A 207 -1.70 25.40 -24.84
CA ALA A 207 -2.65 26.50 -24.71
C ALA A 207 -4.11 25.98 -24.62
N GLY A 208 -4.87 26.53 -23.68
CA GLY A 208 -6.27 26.16 -23.45
C GLY A 208 -6.47 24.87 -22.64
N ARG A 209 -5.42 24.07 -22.43
CA ARG A 209 -5.47 22.84 -21.63
C ARG A 209 -4.68 22.98 -20.32
N ASP A 210 -3.47 23.52 -20.40
CA ASP A 210 -2.54 23.52 -19.29
C ASP A 210 -2.60 24.83 -18.50
N HIS A 211 -2.73 24.68 -17.17
CA HIS A 211 -2.87 25.80 -16.23
C HIS A 211 -1.79 25.66 -15.14
N LEU A 212 -1.14 26.77 -14.79
CA LEU A 212 -0.14 26.78 -13.72
C LEU A 212 -0.83 26.99 -12.36
N TRP A 213 -0.48 26.13 -11.40
CA TRP A 213 -0.97 26.20 -10.03
C TRP A 213 -0.72 27.58 -9.41
N ASP A 214 0.50 28.11 -9.48
CA ASP A 214 0.84 29.40 -8.87
C ASP A 214 -0.01 30.55 -9.42
N SER A 215 -0.29 30.53 -10.72
CA SER A 215 -1.10 31.56 -11.36
C SER A 215 -2.57 31.52 -10.89
N LEU A 216 -3.16 30.34 -10.85
CA LEU A 216 -4.54 30.16 -10.37
C LEU A 216 -4.65 30.38 -8.87
N ARG A 217 -3.69 29.86 -8.10
CA ARG A 217 -3.63 30.07 -6.65
C ARG A 217 -3.65 31.56 -6.26
N HIS A 218 -2.94 32.41 -7.01
CA HIS A 218 -2.94 33.86 -6.77
C HIS A 218 -4.31 34.51 -6.97
N LYS A 219 -5.14 34.01 -7.89
CA LYS A 219 -6.52 34.50 -8.05
C LYS A 219 -7.39 34.16 -6.84
N HIS A 220 -7.08 33.07 -6.13
CA HIS A 220 -7.89 32.49 -5.08
C HIS A 220 -7.33 32.68 -3.66
N LEU A 221 -6.47 33.68 -3.44
CA LEU A 221 -5.83 33.92 -2.13
C LEU A 221 -6.84 34.07 -0.98
N ASN A 222 -8.02 34.64 -1.25
CA ASN A 222 -9.05 34.91 -0.27
C ASN A 222 -10.37 34.16 -0.57
N THR A 223 -10.34 33.20 -1.49
CA THR A 223 -11.53 32.42 -1.82
C THR A 223 -11.79 31.36 -0.77
N THR A 224 -13.01 31.28 -0.26
CA THR A 224 -13.48 30.21 0.62
C THR A 224 -14.32 29.23 -0.17
N VAL A 225 -14.08 27.94 0.03
CA VAL A 225 -14.83 26.84 -0.55
C VAL A 225 -15.37 25.98 0.59
N ALA A 226 -16.68 25.92 0.77
CA ALA A 226 -17.30 25.06 1.76
C ALA A 226 -17.09 23.58 1.43
N CYS A 227 -17.14 22.72 2.44
CA CYS A 227 -17.18 21.28 2.21
C CYS A 227 -18.51 20.86 1.62
N GLU A 228 -18.47 20.08 0.54
CA GLU A 228 -19.64 19.41 -0.02
C GLU A 228 -19.98 18.20 0.85
N TRP A 229 -21.12 18.26 1.53
CA TRP A 229 -21.61 17.14 2.33
C TRP A 229 -22.17 16.07 1.40
N VAL A 230 -21.53 14.92 1.40
CA VAL A 230 -21.89 13.82 0.52
C VAL A 230 -22.49 12.67 1.32
N GLU A 231 -23.32 11.87 0.67
CA GLU A 231 -23.84 10.64 1.24
C GLU A 231 -22.67 9.69 1.58
N SER A 232 -22.79 8.96 2.70
CA SER A 232 -21.72 8.06 3.19
C SER A 232 -21.17 7.12 2.12
N THR A 233 -22.03 6.60 1.27
CA THR A 233 -21.68 5.67 0.19
C THR A 233 -21.13 6.35 -1.07
N HIS A 234 -21.05 7.70 -1.08
CA HIS A 234 -20.44 8.43 -2.20
C HIS A 234 -18.97 8.05 -2.37
N PRO A 235 -18.51 7.72 -3.59
CA PRO A 235 -17.11 7.38 -3.81
C PRO A 235 -16.17 8.53 -3.47
N SER A 236 -15.15 8.27 -2.66
CA SER A 236 -14.11 9.24 -2.32
C SER A 236 -12.94 9.18 -3.29
N TYR A 237 -12.54 7.97 -3.68
CA TYR A 237 -11.45 7.76 -4.61
C TYR A 237 -11.53 6.41 -5.34
N THR A 238 -10.77 6.31 -6.42
CA THR A 238 -10.43 5.05 -7.10
C THR A 238 -8.93 4.88 -7.12
N LEU A 239 -8.44 3.75 -6.63
CA LEU A 239 -7.01 3.43 -6.64
C LEU A 239 -6.75 2.19 -7.49
N TYR A 240 -5.91 2.33 -8.52
CA TYR A 240 -5.65 1.27 -9.48
C TYR A 240 -4.58 0.29 -9.00
N THR A 241 -4.92 -1.00 -9.04
CA THR A 241 -4.00 -2.11 -8.81
C THR A 241 -3.73 -2.86 -10.10
N SER A 242 -2.58 -3.57 -10.16
CA SER A 242 -2.29 -4.48 -11.26
C SER A 242 -3.31 -5.62 -11.30
N GLY A 243 -3.99 -5.79 -12.44
CA GLY A 243 -4.90 -6.90 -12.65
C GLY A 243 -4.16 -8.14 -13.17
N THR A 244 -4.66 -9.34 -12.86
CA THR A 244 -4.17 -10.61 -13.40
C THR A 244 -4.41 -10.72 -14.92
N THR A 245 -5.34 -9.95 -15.46
CA THR A 245 -5.77 -9.97 -16.87
C THR A 245 -5.18 -8.84 -17.72
N GLY A 246 -4.14 -8.15 -17.23
CA GLY A 246 -3.50 -7.03 -17.93
C GLY A 246 -4.23 -5.68 -17.82
N LYS A 247 -5.55 -5.65 -17.58
CA LYS A 247 -6.27 -4.39 -17.34
C LYS A 247 -6.19 -4.02 -15.85
N PRO A 248 -5.82 -2.77 -15.51
CA PRO A 248 -5.83 -2.31 -14.12
C PRO A 248 -7.23 -2.39 -13.51
N LYS A 249 -7.30 -2.62 -12.20
CA LYS A 249 -8.54 -2.62 -11.43
C LYS A 249 -8.62 -1.35 -10.60
N GLY A 250 -9.62 -0.51 -10.84
CA GLY A 250 -9.90 0.66 -10.02
C GLY A 250 -10.66 0.26 -8.76
N VAL A 251 -9.97 0.18 -7.62
CA VAL A 251 -10.59 -0.08 -6.32
C VAL A 251 -11.37 1.15 -5.89
N GLN A 252 -12.70 1.07 -5.89
CA GLN A 252 -13.57 2.16 -5.46
C GLN A 252 -13.79 2.13 -3.95
N ARG A 253 -13.64 3.28 -3.30
CA ARG A 253 -13.80 3.46 -1.85
C ARG A 253 -14.88 4.47 -1.54
N ASP A 254 -15.72 4.19 -0.53
CA ASP A 254 -16.72 5.13 -0.04
C ASP A 254 -16.12 6.24 0.83
N THR A 255 -16.94 7.22 1.18
CA THR A 255 -16.55 8.36 2.02
C THR A 255 -16.72 8.06 3.51
N GLY A 256 -17.92 7.68 3.92
CA GLY A 256 -18.24 7.54 5.34
C GLY A 256 -17.67 6.29 5.98
N GLY A 257 -17.80 5.14 5.31
CA GLY A 257 -17.22 3.89 5.80
C GLY A 257 -15.71 3.98 5.96
N TYR A 258 -15.04 4.62 4.99
CA TYR A 258 -13.60 4.84 5.05
C TYR A 258 -13.19 5.77 6.19
N ALA A 259 -13.91 6.88 6.38
CA ALA A 259 -13.64 7.81 7.48
C ALA A 259 -13.74 7.13 8.85
N VAL A 260 -14.80 6.35 9.07
CA VAL A 260 -15.02 5.62 10.33
C VAL A 260 -13.94 4.56 10.56
N ALA A 261 -13.64 3.76 9.53
CA ALA A 261 -12.62 2.71 9.64
C ALA A 261 -11.24 3.28 9.97
N LEU A 262 -10.85 4.38 9.32
CA LEU A 262 -9.57 5.03 9.60
C LEU A 262 -9.54 5.64 11.01
N ALA A 263 -10.60 6.33 11.44
CA ALA A 263 -10.68 6.86 12.80
C ALA A 263 -10.54 5.75 13.84
N ALA A 264 -11.24 4.64 13.66
CA ALA A 264 -11.16 3.47 14.52
C ALA A 264 -9.76 2.83 14.50
N SER A 265 -9.14 2.67 13.32
CA SER A 265 -7.81 2.06 13.22
C SER A 265 -6.71 2.93 13.86
N MET A 266 -6.79 4.25 13.74
CA MET A 266 -5.86 5.17 14.39
C MET A 266 -5.92 5.06 15.91
N GLU A 267 -7.10 4.88 16.48
CA GLU A 267 -7.30 4.68 17.92
C GLU A 267 -6.87 3.29 18.37
N HIS A 268 -7.45 2.25 17.75
CA HIS A 268 -7.37 0.88 18.28
C HIS A 268 -6.09 0.13 17.86
N ILE A 269 -5.55 0.43 16.67
CA ILE A 269 -4.35 -0.26 16.14
C ILE A 269 -3.10 0.57 16.36
N TYR A 270 -3.09 1.83 15.87
CA TYR A 270 -1.90 2.67 15.88
C TYR A 270 -1.74 3.48 17.16
N CYS A 271 -2.78 3.56 17.99
CA CYS A 271 -2.77 4.30 19.27
C CYS A 271 -2.38 5.77 19.09
N GLY A 272 -2.73 6.37 17.94
CA GLY A 272 -2.40 7.75 17.61
C GLY A 272 -3.27 8.73 18.37
N LYS A 273 -2.65 9.81 18.88
CA LYS A 273 -3.36 10.84 19.64
C LYS A 273 -3.25 12.20 18.97
N PRO A 274 -4.28 13.06 19.10
CA PRO A 274 -4.18 14.43 18.62
C PRO A 274 -2.94 15.15 19.16
N GLY A 275 -2.24 15.87 18.29
CA GLY A 275 -1.01 16.60 18.64
C GLY A 275 0.28 15.80 18.50
N GLU A 276 0.20 14.50 18.29
CA GLU A 276 1.35 13.65 18.00
C GLU A 276 1.71 13.68 16.51
N THR A 277 2.85 13.10 16.15
CA THR A 277 3.33 13.01 14.77
C THR A 277 3.38 11.56 14.31
N PHE A 278 2.76 11.30 13.15
CA PHE A 278 2.80 10.04 12.43
C PHE A 278 3.77 10.14 11.24
N PHE A 279 4.59 9.13 11.03
CA PHE A 279 5.49 9.06 9.89
C PHE A 279 5.31 7.75 9.13
N SER A 280 4.64 7.81 7.99
CA SER A 280 4.62 6.71 7.03
C SER A 280 5.61 6.97 5.91
N THR A 281 6.50 6.00 5.66
CA THR A 281 7.53 6.09 4.62
C THR A 281 7.05 5.60 3.25
N SER A 282 5.75 5.40 3.10
CA SER A 282 5.11 4.98 1.85
C SER A 282 4.91 6.15 0.88
N ASP A 283 4.24 5.90 -0.21
CA ASP A 283 3.88 6.88 -1.25
C ASP A 283 2.35 6.97 -1.37
N ILE A 284 1.84 8.17 -1.69
CA ILE A 284 0.41 8.41 -1.89
C ILE A 284 -0.18 7.64 -3.08
N GLY A 285 0.64 7.17 -4.00
CA GLY A 285 0.22 6.28 -5.09
C GLY A 285 -0.20 4.88 -4.64
N TRP A 286 -0.05 4.56 -3.35
CA TRP A 286 -0.45 3.29 -2.73
C TRP A 286 -1.52 3.51 -1.66
N VAL A 287 -2.24 2.44 -1.31
CA VAL A 287 -3.28 2.51 -0.30
C VAL A 287 -2.75 2.94 1.08
N VAL A 288 -1.52 2.56 1.42
CA VAL A 288 -0.88 3.00 2.67
C VAL A 288 -0.76 4.52 2.70
N GLY A 289 -0.40 5.14 1.58
CA GLY A 289 -0.31 6.60 1.48
C GLY A 289 -1.66 7.28 1.64
N HIS A 290 -2.72 6.74 1.04
CA HIS A 290 -4.08 7.25 1.24
C HIS A 290 -4.50 7.14 2.71
N SER A 291 -4.42 5.93 3.27
CA SER A 291 -4.91 5.65 4.62
C SER A 291 -4.04 6.26 5.71
N TYR A 292 -2.70 6.18 5.59
CA TYR A 292 -1.77 6.46 6.71
C TYR A 292 -0.64 7.44 6.38
N ILE A 293 -0.73 8.20 5.26
CA ILE A 293 -0.03 9.48 5.11
C ILE A 293 -1.06 10.61 5.20
N ILE A 294 -2.19 10.50 4.47
CA ILE A 294 -3.14 11.61 4.35
C ILE A 294 -4.29 11.47 5.36
N TYR A 295 -5.23 10.54 5.15
CA TYR A 295 -6.53 10.60 5.83
C TYR A 295 -6.48 10.17 7.30
N GLY A 296 -5.94 9.01 7.63
CA GLY A 296 -5.95 8.48 8.99
C GLY A 296 -5.31 9.41 10.03
N PRO A 297 -4.03 9.80 9.87
CA PRO A 297 -3.38 10.70 10.82
C PRO A 297 -4.08 12.04 10.96
N LEU A 298 -4.53 12.66 9.86
CA LEU A 298 -5.23 13.94 9.90
C LEU A 298 -6.59 13.81 10.59
N ILE A 299 -7.39 12.76 10.30
CA ILE A 299 -8.65 12.47 11.00
C ILE A 299 -8.41 12.34 12.51
N ALA A 300 -7.33 11.70 12.92
CA ALA A 300 -6.95 11.57 14.33
C ALA A 300 -6.42 12.87 14.95
N GLY A 301 -6.30 13.97 14.19
CA GLY A 301 -5.75 15.24 14.66
C GLY A 301 -4.24 15.19 14.92
N MET A 302 -3.53 14.30 14.24
CA MET A 302 -2.07 14.18 14.28
C MET A 302 -1.42 15.02 13.19
N ALA A 303 -0.15 15.36 13.38
CA ALA A 303 0.71 15.76 12.27
C ALA A 303 1.12 14.52 11.47
N THR A 304 1.25 14.66 10.15
CA THR A 304 1.76 13.60 9.27
C THR A 304 2.94 14.09 8.46
N ILE A 305 3.96 13.23 8.33
CA ILE A 305 5.13 13.53 7.50
C ILE A 305 4.91 12.95 6.10
N MET A 306 5.02 13.81 5.09
CA MET A 306 5.05 13.48 3.68
C MET A 306 6.50 13.64 3.19
N TYR A 307 7.15 12.54 2.86
CA TYR A 307 8.58 12.48 2.62
C TYR A 307 8.90 12.16 1.16
N GLU A 308 9.64 13.06 0.48
CA GLU A 308 10.23 12.83 -0.84
C GLU A 308 11.72 12.55 -0.68
N GLY A 309 12.12 11.31 -0.94
CA GLY A 309 13.52 10.89 -0.86
C GLY A 309 13.70 9.40 -0.63
N LEU A 310 14.94 8.97 -0.50
CA LEU A 310 15.32 7.60 -0.19
C LEU A 310 15.69 7.46 1.29
N PRO A 311 15.54 6.26 1.88
CA PRO A 311 15.92 5.99 3.27
C PRO A 311 17.43 6.10 3.53
N THR A 312 18.24 6.14 2.45
CA THR A 312 19.70 6.13 2.49
C THR A 312 20.34 7.44 2.04
N ARG A 313 19.55 8.49 1.79
CA ARG A 313 20.05 9.79 1.35
C ARG A 313 19.51 10.93 2.22
N PRO A 314 20.39 11.81 2.73
CA PRO A 314 21.85 11.90 2.51
C PRO A 314 22.65 10.75 3.12
N ASP A 315 22.13 10.09 4.15
CA ASP A 315 22.65 8.86 4.78
C ASP A 315 21.53 8.01 5.37
N GLY A 316 21.82 6.80 5.87
CA GLY A 316 20.84 5.89 6.46
C GLY A 316 20.24 6.36 7.78
N GLY A 317 20.63 7.52 8.28
CA GLY A 317 20.08 8.15 9.49
C GLY A 317 18.93 9.14 9.22
N ILE A 318 18.63 9.43 7.95
CA ILE A 318 17.67 10.50 7.61
C ILE A 318 16.30 10.30 8.26
N TRP A 319 15.73 9.12 8.23
CA TRP A 319 14.42 8.86 8.85
C TRP A 319 14.48 9.00 10.36
N TRP A 320 15.56 8.57 10.99
CA TRP A 320 15.77 8.68 12.42
C TRP A 320 15.93 10.14 12.87
N SER A 321 16.57 10.96 12.05
CA SER A 321 16.65 12.41 12.28
C SER A 321 15.28 13.09 12.24
N LEU A 322 14.37 12.63 11.36
CA LEU A 322 12.99 13.11 11.32
C LEU A 322 12.18 12.65 12.53
N VAL A 323 12.42 11.42 13.02
CA VAL A 323 11.81 10.93 14.26
C VAL A 323 12.19 11.82 15.44
N GLU A 324 13.48 12.14 15.60
CA GLU A 324 13.96 13.04 16.64
C GLU A 324 13.38 14.44 16.50
N LYS A 325 13.52 15.02 15.29
CA LYS A 325 13.14 16.41 15.01
C LYS A 325 11.66 16.68 15.24
N TYR A 326 10.80 15.80 14.72
CA TYR A 326 9.35 15.96 14.77
C TYR A 326 8.68 15.16 15.88
N LYS A 327 9.48 14.56 16.77
CA LYS A 327 8.99 13.74 17.90
C LYS A 327 7.96 12.71 17.44
N VAL A 328 8.29 11.99 16.36
CA VAL A 328 7.42 10.95 15.79
C VAL A 328 7.09 9.91 16.85
N THR A 329 5.81 9.64 17.03
CA THR A 329 5.33 8.67 18.02
C THR A 329 4.98 7.32 17.40
N VAL A 330 4.57 7.32 16.15
CA VAL A 330 4.23 6.13 15.36
C VAL A 330 4.90 6.20 14.00
N MET A 331 5.66 5.17 13.66
CA MET A 331 6.28 5.04 12.35
C MET A 331 5.67 3.83 11.62
N PHE A 332 5.44 4.00 10.31
CA PHE A 332 4.92 2.95 9.44
C PHE A 332 5.83 2.82 8.21
N SER A 333 6.31 1.61 7.93
CA SER A 333 7.24 1.36 6.83
C SER A 333 6.97 0.01 6.15
N ALA A 334 7.87 -0.41 5.30
CA ALA A 334 7.84 -1.70 4.62
C ALA A 334 9.10 -2.53 4.96
N PRO A 335 9.00 -3.87 5.01
CA PRO A 335 10.14 -4.76 5.25
C PRO A 335 11.32 -4.51 4.32
N THR A 336 11.09 -4.26 3.02
CA THR A 336 12.16 -3.90 2.07
C THR A 336 12.97 -2.69 2.52
N ALA A 337 12.32 -1.64 3.01
CA ALA A 337 13.02 -0.45 3.49
C ALA A 337 13.87 -0.75 4.73
N VAL A 338 13.35 -1.58 5.65
CA VAL A 338 14.10 -2.03 6.83
C VAL A 338 15.33 -2.85 6.43
N ARG A 339 15.19 -3.76 5.43
CA ARG A 339 16.34 -4.52 4.89
C ARG A 339 17.41 -3.62 4.28
N VAL A 340 17.01 -2.55 3.61
CA VAL A 340 17.94 -1.55 3.06
C VAL A 340 18.68 -0.82 4.20
N LEU A 341 17.95 -0.42 5.25
CA LEU A 341 18.55 0.23 6.43
C LEU A 341 19.48 -0.69 7.22
N LYS A 342 19.17 -2.00 7.27
CA LYS A 342 20.05 -3.00 7.91
C LYS A 342 21.44 -3.06 7.29
N LYS A 343 21.58 -2.71 6.01
CA LYS A 343 22.85 -2.67 5.29
C LYS A 343 23.65 -1.37 5.52
N GLN A 344 23.07 -0.39 6.23
CA GLN A 344 23.73 0.88 6.53
C GLN A 344 24.55 0.80 7.83
N ASP A 345 25.35 1.85 8.08
CA ASP A 345 26.14 1.95 9.31
C ASP A 345 25.21 1.93 10.55
N PRO A 346 25.32 0.94 11.44
CA PRO A 346 24.47 0.86 12.65
C PRO A 346 24.67 2.02 13.62
N ALA A 347 25.77 2.76 13.53
CA ALA A 347 26.00 3.96 14.36
C ALA A 347 24.99 5.06 14.06
N LEU A 348 24.47 5.14 12.82
CA LEU A 348 23.48 6.14 12.41
C LEU A 348 22.17 6.02 13.19
N LEU A 349 21.77 4.80 13.54
CA LEU A 349 20.55 4.56 14.32
C LEU A 349 20.70 5.03 15.78
N LYS A 350 21.90 4.93 16.34
CA LYS A 350 22.21 5.35 17.71
C LYS A 350 22.47 6.85 17.85
N LYS A 351 22.59 7.56 16.73
CA LYS A 351 22.92 8.99 16.69
C LYS A 351 21.76 9.88 17.16
N TYR A 352 20.52 9.41 17.01
CA TYR A 352 19.31 10.21 17.19
C TYR A 352 18.49 9.77 18.41
N ASP A 353 17.77 10.72 19.03
CA ASP A 353 16.84 10.45 20.12
C ASP A 353 15.52 9.88 19.57
N LEU A 354 15.33 8.58 19.74
CA LEU A 354 14.12 7.87 19.34
C LEU A 354 13.15 7.61 20.50
N SER A 355 13.29 8.33 21.61
CA SER A 355 12.47 8.11 22.81
C SER A 355 10.98 8.36 22.59
N SER A 356 10.63 9.28 21.69
CA SER A 356 9.24 9.57 21.31
C SER A 356 8.56 8.41 20.57
N LEU A 357 9.31 7.59 19.85
CA LEU A 357 8.76 6.49 19.05
C LEU A 357 8.23 5.37 19.97
N ARG A 358 6.95 5.03 19.82
CA ARG A 358 6.31 3.96 20.57
C ARG A 358 6.36 2.60 19.88
N ALA A 359 6.21 2.59 18.57
CA ALA A 359 6.21 1.38 17.75
C ALA A 359 6.58 1.68 16.30
N LEU A 360 7.16 0.68 15.64
CA LEU A 360 7.32 0.63 14.19
C LEU A 360 6.33 -0.40 13.63
N PHE A 361 5.42 0.06 12.78
CA PHE A 361 4.49 -0.78 12.04
C PHE A 361 5.06 -1.08 10.66
N LEU A 362 4.81 -2.30 10.17
CA LEU A 362 5.24 -2.75 8.85
C LEU A 362 4.08 -3.39 8.11
N ALA A 363 4.08 -3.32 6.78
CA ALA A 363 3.15 -4.03 5.91
C ALA A 363 3.65 -4.11 4.47
N GLY A 364 2.91 -4.84 3.64
CA GLY A 364 3.09 -4.92 2.19
C GLY A 364 3.81 -6.16 1.71
N GLU A 365 4.67 -6.71 2.53
CA GLU A 365 5.34 -7.99 2.33
C GLU A 365 5.66 -8.61 3.69
N PRO A 366 5.89 -9.91 3.78
CA PRO A 366 6.27 -10.53 5.04
C PRO A 366 7.64 -10.07 5.53
N LEU A 367 7.72 -9.82 6.82
CA LEU A 367 8.96 -9.53 7.49
C LEU A 367 9.65 -10.84 7.88
N ASP A 368 10.87 -11.04 7.38
CA ASP A 368 11.70 -12.18 7.78
C ASP A 368 12.19 -12.03 9.23
N GLU A 369 12.27 -13.15 9.95
CA GLU A 369 12.62 -13.16 11.35
C GLU A 369 13.99 -12.52 11.66
N PRO A 370 15.08 -12.77 10.91
CA PRO A 370 16.36 -12.13 11.16
C PRO A 370 16.34 -10.60 11.00
N THR A 371 15.49 -10.08 10.13
CA THR A 371 15.32 -8.64 9.96
C THR A 371 14.44 -8.05 11.08
N ALA A 372 13.39 -8.78 11.47
CA ALA A 372 12.53 -8.41 12.59
C ALA A 372 13.33 -8.32 13.89
N GLN A 373 14.14 -9.32 14.18
CA GLN A 373 15.01 -9.35 15.36
C GLN A 373 16.00 -8.19 15.35
N TRP A 374 16.69 -7.98 14.22
CA TRP A 374 17.66 -6.89 14.09
C TRP A 374 17.05 -5.52 14.37
N ILE A 375 15.90 -5.19 13.77
CA ILE A 375 15.29 -3.87 13.95
C ILE A 375 14.68 -3.72 15.35
N SER A 376 14.15 -4.79 15.92
CA SER A 376 13.64 -4.80 17.29
C SER A 376 14.74 -4.51 18.32
N ASP A 377 15.88 -5.20 18.19
CA ASP A 377 17.05 -4.99 19.07
C ASP A 377 17.65 -3.58 18.89
N SER A 378 17.68 -3.12 17.62
CA SER A 378 18.27 -1.81 17.30
C SER A 378 17.44 -0.65 17.82
N LEU A 379 16.13 -0.73 17.74
CA LEU A 379 15.22 0.34 18.20
C LEU A 379 14.84 0.19 19.68
N ASN A 380 14.90 -1.02 20.21
CA ASN A 380 14.30 -1.37 21.52
C ASN A 380 12.83 -0.92 21.62
N LYS A 381 12.07 -1.17 20.54
CA LYS A 381 10.65 -0.82 20.38
C LYS A 381 9.89 -2.00 19.80
N PRO A 382 8.58 -2.10 20.06
CA PRO A 382 7.72 -3.07 19.38
C PRO A 382 7.77 -2.92 17.86
N ILE A 383 7.99 -4.02 17.17
CA ILE A 383 7.85 -4.15 15.71
C ILE A 383 6.56 -4.92 15.46
N ILE A 384 5.62 -4.28 14.78
CA ILE A 384 4.27 -4.82 14.59
C ILE A 384 4.01 -4.94 13.09
N ASP A 385 3.94 -6.17 12.62
CA ASP A 385 3.57 -6.42 11.23
C ASP A 385 2.05 -6.31 11.09
N ASN A 386 1.60 -5.86 9.92
CA ASN A 386 0.19 -5.77 9.54
C ASN A 386 -0.02 -6.45 8.18
N TYR A 387 -1.11 -7.17 8.05
CA TYR A 387 -1.51 -7.74 6.77
C TYR A 387 -2.81 -7.11 6.30
N TRP A 388 -2.80 -6.58 5.10
CA TRP A 388 -3.93 -5.98 4.39
C TRP A 388 -3.65 -5.82 2.90
N GLN A 389 -4.65 -5.38 2.18
CA GLN A 389 -4.61 -5.22 0.73
C GLN A 389 -5.11 -3.83 0.34
N THR A 390 -4.84 -3.41 -0.90
CA THR A 390 -5.44 -2.19 -1.45
C THR A 390 -6.97 -2.25 -1.36
N GLU A 391 -7.52 -3.41 -1.57
CA GLU A 391 -8.94 -3.72 -1.54
C GLU A 391 -9.58 -3.49 -0.16
N THR A 392 -8.84 -3.72 0.91
CA THR A 392 -9.41 -3.59 2.28
C THR A 392 -9.19 -2.21 2.91
N GLY A 393 -8.17 -1.47 2.49
CA GLY A 393 -7.94 -0.08 2.90
C GLY A 393 -7.39 0.11 4.30
N TRP A 394 -7.42 -0.92 5.16
CA TRP A 394 -6.88 -0.97 6.51
C TRP A 394 -6.63 -2.42 6.93
N PRO A 395 -5.89 -2.69 8.03
CA PRO A 395 -5.44 -4.03 8.38
C PRO A 395 -6.55 -5.06 8.56
N ILE A 396 -6.41 -6.22 7.89
CA ILE A 396 -7.20 -7.45 8.09
C ILE A 396 -6.67 -8.17 9.34
N LEU A 397 -5.34 -8.26 9.44
CA LEU A 397 -4.63 -8.88 10.56
C LEU A 397 -3.68 -7.84 11.16
N GLY A 398 -3.61 -7.82 12.48
CA GLY A 398 -2.79 -6.87 13.21
C GLY A 398 -2.82 -7.13 14.72
N LEU A 399 -2.40 -6.12 15.48
CA LEU A 399 -2.55 -6.07 16.93
C LEU A 399 -3.30 -4.80 17.32
N ALA A 400 -4.45 -4.95 17.95
CA ALA A 400 -5.26 -3.83 18.43
C ALA A 400 -4.79 -3.36 19.82
N ASN A 401 -3.56 -2.86 19.90
CA ASN A 401 -2.91 -2.47 21.16
C ASN A 401 -3.59 -1.30 21.89
N GLY A 402 -4.50 -0.57 21.23
CA GLY A 402 -5.36 0.42 21.84
C GLY A 402 -6.53 -0.18 22.61
N VAL A 403 -6.86 -1.44 22.36
CA VAL A 403 -7.88 -2.19 23.12
C VAL A 403 -7.21 -3.06 24.19
N GLU A 404 -6.23 -3.86 23.79
CA GLU A 404 -5.47 -4.73 24.67
C GLU A 404 -4.06 -4.92 24.11
N LYS A 405 -3.05 -4.73 24.96
CA LYS A 405 -1.66 -4.97 24.57
C LYS A 405 -1.41 -6.47 24.40
N ALA A 406 -0.94 -6.86 23.23
CA ALA A 406 -0.56 -8.21 22.90
C ALA A 406 0.89 -8.27 22.42
N PRO A 407 1.62 -9.36 22.70
CA PRO A 407 2.98 -9.53 22.19
C PRO A 407 2.97 -9.71 20.68
N SER A 408 3.91 -9.10 19.97
CA SER A 408 4.16 -9.44 18.57
C SER A 408 4.90 -10.76 18.46
N LYS A 409 4.57 -11.57 17.44
CA LYS A 409 5.33 -12.76 17.05
C LYS A 409 6.01 -12.48 15.73
N PHE A 410 7.31 -12.72 15.63
CA PHE A 410 8.03 -12.52 14.38
C PHE A 410 7.47 -13.42 13.26
N GLY A 411 7.35 -12.88 12.06
CA GLY A 411 6.74 -13.58 10.93
C GLY A 411 5.21 -13.60 10.92
N SER A 412 4.56 -13.10 11.98
CA SER A 412 3.11 -13.02 12.09
C SER A 412 2.61 -11.57 12.05
N PRO A 413 1.62 -11.24 11.22
CA PRO A 413 0.93 -9.95 11.29
C PRO A 413 -0.04 -9.82 12.48
N GLY A 414 -0.17 -10.85 13.32
CA GLY A 414 -1.05 -10.84 14.48
C GLY A 414 -2.33 -11.64 14.29
N VAL A 415 -3.41 -11.12 14.85
CA VAL A 415 -4.74 -11.77 14.86
C VAL A 415 -5.74 -11.04 13.95
N ALA A 416 -6.90 -11.65 13.70
CA ALA A 416 -7.97 -11.00 12.94
C ALA A 416 -8.39 -9.68 13.60
N MET A 417 -8.47 -8.61 12.79
CA MET A 417 -8.94 -7.31 13.27
C MET A 417 -10.46 -7.27 13.35
N TYR A 418 -10.94 -6.46 14.28
CA TYR A 418 -12.36 -6.24 14.50
C TYR A 418 -13.10 -5.90 13.19
N GLY A 419 -14.31 -6.42 13.04
CA GLY A 419 -15.12 -6.28 11.83
C GLY A 419 -14.79 -7.26 10.70
N TYR A 420 -13.60 -7.86 10.67
CA TYR A 420 -13.26 -8.89 9.68
C TYR A 420 -13.55 -10.30 10.22
N ASN A 421 -14.55 -10.97 9.66
CA ASN A 421 -14.80 -12.38 9.96
C ASN A 421 -13.87 -13.28 9.14
N VAL A 422 -12.61 -13.35 9.61
CA VAL A 422 -11.53 -14.06 8.90
C VAL A 422 -11.66 -15.57 9.06
N LYS A 423 -11.61 -16.28 7.94
CA LYS A 423 -11.66 -17.73 7.85
C LYS A 423 -10.40 -18.28 7.16
N LEU A 424 -10.00 -19.49 7.51
CA LEU A 424 -9.11 -20.30 6.68
C LEU A 424 -9.95 -21.35 5.98
N ILE A 425 -9.89 -21.40 4.66
CA ILE A 425 -10.75 -22.24 3.82
C ILE A 425 -9.87 -23.19 3.00
N ASP A 426 -10.24 -24.48 3.01
CA ASP A 426 -9.68 -25.45 2.06
C ASP A 426 -10.15 -25.10 0.63
N GLU A 427 -9.20 -24.83 -0.27
CA GLU A 427 -9.53 -24.37 -1.62
C GLU A 427 -10.23 -25.41 -2.49
N ASN A 428 -10.09 -26.70 -2.19
CA ASN A 428 -10.64 -27.79 -2.98
C ASN A 428 -12.07 -28.14 -2.54
N THR A 429 -12.29 -28.15 -1.21
CA THR A 429 -13.59 -28.55 -0.62
C THR A 429 -14.47 -27.35 -0.27
N GLY A 430 -13.91 -26.15 -0.11
CA GLY A 430 -14.59 -24.98 0.42
C GLY A 430 -14.91 -25.06 1.92
N GLU A 431 -14.41 -26.07 2.64
CA GLU A 431 -14.65 -26.23 4.07
C GLU A 431 -13.77 -25.29 4.91
N GLU A 432 -14.32 -24.81 6.04
CA GLU A 432 -13.57 -24.00 6.99
C GLU A 432 -12.61 -24.89 7.80
N LEU A 433 -11.35 -24.50 7.85
CA LEU A 433 -10.30 -25.13 8.64
C LEU A 433 -10.23 -24.45 10.02
N THR A 434 -10.73 -25.13 11.05
CA THR A 434 -10.81 -24.58 12.42
C THR A 434 -9.64 -24.99 13.31
N GLY A 435 -8.89 -26.03 12.92
CA GLY A 435 -7.73 -26.54 13.66
C GLY A 435 -6.52 -25.61 13.59
N ALA A 436 -5.67 -25.67 14.61
CA ALA A 436 -4.39 -24.96 14.59
C ALA A 436 -3.42 -25.55 13.55
N ASN A 437 -2.58 -24.70 12.97
CA ASN A 437 -1.53 -25.06 12.01
C ASN A 437 -2.04 -25.74 10.72
N GLN A 438 -3.33 -25.59 10.40
CA GLN A 438 -3.89 -26.02 9.12
C GLN A 438 -3.70 -24.91 8.08
N LYS A 439 -3.16 -25.26 6.91
CA LYS A 439 -2.96 -24.34 5.78
C LYS A 439 -4.25 -24.21 4.99
N GLY A 440 -4.72 -22.98 4.83
CA GLY A 440 -5.91 -22.66 4.03
C GLY A 440 -5.79 -21.32 3.33
N VAL A 441 -6.73 -21.03 2.44
CA VAL A 441 -6.87 -19.70 1.85
C VAL A 441 -7.44 -18.76 2.90
N VAL A 442 -6.78 -17.62 3.10
CA VAL A 442 -7.33 -16.56 3.96
C VAL A 442 -8.52 -15.93 3.24
N ALA A 443 -9.68 -16.08 3.81
CA ALA A 443 -10.93 -15.55 3.27
C ALA A 443 -11.67 -14.73 4.34
N ILE A 444 -12.59 -13.89 3.92
CA ILE A 444 -13.41 -13.08 4.82
C ILE A 444 -14.88 -13.35 4.50
N GLU A 445 -15.62 -13.80 5.50
CA GLU A 445 -17.06 -13.92 5.39
C GLU A 445 -17.71 -12.53 5.47
N GLY A 446 -18.62 -12.26 4.52
CA GLY A 446 -19.23 -10.94 4.39
C GLY A 446 -20.27 -10.60 5.46
N PRO A 447 -20.63 -9.32 5.54
CA PRO A 447 -20.13 -8.20 4.77
C PRO A 447 -18.69 -7.82 5.12
N LEU A 448 -17.92 -7.30 4.14
CA LEU A 448 -16.65 -6.64 4.47
C LEU A 448 -16.93 -5.45 5.40
N PRO A 449 -16.06 -5.18 6.39
CA PRO A 449 -16.25 -4.03 7.29
C PRO A 449 -16.15 -2.69 6.56
N PRO A 450 -16.59 -1.58 7.19
CA PRO A 450 -16.45 -0.26 6.59
C PRO A 450 -14.99 0.03 6.24
N GLY A 451 -14.78 0.87 5.24
CA GLY A 451 -13.45 1.21 4.74
C GLY A 451 -12.87 0.23 3.72
N CYS A 452 -13.50 -0.92 3.48
CA CYS A 452 -13.14 -1.80 2.37
C CYS A 452 -13.67 -1.29 1.03
N MET A 453 -13.18 -1.85 -0.07
CA MET A 453 -13.68 -1.52 -1.40
C MET A 453 -15.18 -1.77 -1.51
N GLN A 454 -15.88 -0.82 -2.15
CA GLN A 454 -17.29 -1.01 -2.49
C GLN A 454 -17.45 -1.96 -3.67
N THR A 455 -16.62 -1.76 -4.69
CA THR A 455 -16.61 -2.48 -5.96
C THR A 455 -15.35 -2.15 -6.75
N ILE A 456 -15.17 -2.76 -7.92
CA ILE A 456 -14.27 -2.30 -8.96
C ILE A 456 -14.97 -1.20 -9.75
N TRP A 457 -14.28 -0.09 -10.00
CA TRP A 457 -14.80 1.05 -10.73
C TRP A 457 -15.44 0.64 -12.06
N ARG A 458 -16.75 0.89 -12.21
CA ARG A 458 -17.57 0.56 -13.39
C ARG A 458 -17.58 -0.92 -13.79
N ASP A 459 -17.28 -1.85 -12.89
CA ASP A 459 -17.17 -3.28 -13.21
C ASP A 459 -17.56 -4.18 -12.02
N ASP A 460 -18.84 -4.10 -11.64
CA ASP A 460 -19.41 -4.88 -10.53
C ASP A 460 -19.34 -6.39 -10.80
N GLU A 461 -19.49 -6.81 -12.06
CA GLU A 461 -19.38 -8.22 -12.43
C GLU A 461 -17.97 -8.76 -12.16
N ARG A 462 -16.95 -7.98 -12.52
CA ARG A 462 -15.55 -8.34 -12.24
C ARG A 462 -15.25 -8.37 -10.74
N PHE A 463 -15.85 -7.48 -9.94
CA PHE A 463 -15.75 -7.50 -8.49
C PHE A 463 -16.25 -8.82 -7.90
N VAL A 464 -17.48 -9.22 -8.26
CA VAL A 464 -18.08 -10.47 -7.79
C VAL A 464 -17.27 -11.67 -8.26
N LYS A 465 -16.99 -11.74 -9.56
CA LYS A 465 -16.27 -12.86 -10.17
C LYS A 465 -14.87 -13.03 -9.61
N THR A 466 -14.14 -11.92 -9.40
CA THR A 466 -12.74 -11.98 -8.97
C THR A 466 -12.64 -12.34 -7.49
N TYR A 467 -13.40 -11.67 -6.62
CA TYR A 467 -13.14 -11.75 -5.19
C TYR A 467 -14.08 -12.67 -4.42
N TRP A 468 -15.31 -12.90 -4.92
CA TRP A 468 -16.36 -13.55 -4.15
C TRP A 468 -16.74 -14.94 -4.65
N ASN A 469 -16.42 -15.25 -5.90
CA ASN A 469 -16.73 -16.54 -6.52
C ASN A 469 -15.48 -17.40 -6.76
N SER A 470 -14.37 -17.10 -6.10
CA SER A 470 -13.10 -17.81 -6.29
C SER A 470 -13.05 -19.15 -5.54
N ILE A 471 -13.89 -19.33 -4.51
CA ILE A 471 -13.98 -20.57 -3.72
C ILE A 471 -15.29 -21.27 -4.04
N PRO A 472 -15.26 -22.53 -4.51
CA PRO A 472 -16.46 -23.26 -4.92
C PRO A 472 -17.52 -23.34 -3.82
N GLY A 473 -18.77 -22.99 -4.15
CA GLY A 473 -19.92 -23.10 -3.24
C GLY A 473 -19.93 -22.13 -2.06
N LYS A 474 -19.03 -21.16 -2.02
CA LYS A 474 -18.94 -20.16 -0.94
C LYS A 474 -18.98 -18.75 -1.49
N LEU A 475 -19.81 -17.90 -0.89
CA LEU A 475 -19.79 -16.45 -1.11
C LEU A 475 -18.92 -15.80 -0.02
N VAL A 476 -17.61 -15.86 -0.20
CA VAL A 476 -16.61 -15.28 0.70
C VAL A 476 -15.60 -14.45 -0.08
N TYR A 477 -15.11 -13.37 0.51
CA TYR A 477 -14.04 -12.59 -0.09
C TYR A 477 -12.72 -13.36 0.03
N SER A 478 -12.11 -13.69 -1.10
CA SER A 478 -10.79 -14.31 -1.15
C SER A 478 -9.70 -13.25 -1.16
N THR A 479 -8.74 -13.37 -0.27
CA THR A 479 -7.54 -12.53 -0.29
C THR A 479 -6.51 -12.99 -1.33
N PHE A 480 -6.67 -14.20 -1.86
CA PHE A 480 -5.69 -14.90 -2.70
C PHE A 480 -4.35 -15.15 -1.99
N ASP A 481 -4.36 -15.22 -0.67
CA ASP A 481 -3.18 -15.54 0.11
C ASP A 481 -3.41 -16.81 0.93
N TRP A 482 -2.37 -17.64 1.01
CA TRP A 482 -2.33 -18.76 1.93
C TRP A 482 -2.00 -18.28 3.33
N GLY A 483 -2.61 -18.89 4.32
CA GLY A 483 -2.28 -18.66 5.72
C GLY A 483 -2.41 -19.92 6.56
N VAL A 484 -1.82 -19.86 7.73
CA VAL A 484 -2.04 -20.78 8.85
C VAL A 484 -2.36 -19.95 10.08
N ARG A 485 -3.07 -20.56 11.04
CA ARG A 485 -3.34 -19.96 12.34
C ARG A 485 -2.79 -20.88 13.41
N ASP A 486 -1.96 -20.34 14.32
CA ASP A 486 -1.42 -21.11 15.42
C ASP A 486 -2.44 -21.35 16.56
N GLN A 487 -2.03 -22.05 17.59
CA GLN A 487 -2.89 -22.37 18.75
C GLN A 487 -3.26 -21.13 19.58
N ASP A 488 -2.50 -20.04 19.48
CA ASP A 488 -2.78 -18.77 20.17
C ASP A 488 -3.63 -17.83 19.32
N GLY A 489 -4.03 -18.23 18.12
CA GLY A 489 -4.85 -17.46 17.19
C GLY A 489 -4.10 -16.51 16.28
N TYR A 490 -2.77 -16.51 16.30
CA TYR A 490 -1.93 -15.70 15.42
C TYR A 490 -1.88 -16.30 14.02
N PHE A 491 -2.04 -15.45 13.02
CA PHE A 491 -1.95 -15.84 11.62
C PHE A 491 -0.51 -15.69 11.10
N PHE A 492 -0.16 -16.54 10.15
CA PHE A 492 1.08 -16.45 9.37
C PHE A 492 0.70 -16.54 7.89
N ILE A 493 1.11 -15.55 7.11
CA ILE A 493 0.83 -15.48 5.68
C ILE A 493 1.95 -16.19 4.94
N LEU A 494 1.58 -17.22 4.17
CA LEU A 494 2.53 -18.11 3.49
C LEU A 494 2.83 -17.72 2.03
N GLY A 495 2.08 -16.76 1.48
CA GLY A 495 2.23 -16.27 0.10
C GLY A 495 0.94 -16.38 -0.69
N ARG A 496 1.02 -16.03 -1.99
CA ARG A 496 -0.13 -15.98 -2.90
C ARG A 496 -0.60 -17.36 -3.32
N THR A 497 -1.91 -17.52 -3.47
CA THR A 497 -2.50 -18.75 -4.02
C THR A 497 -2.20 -18.94 -5.51
N ASP A 498 -1.90 -17.85 -6.22
CA ASP A 498 -1.51 -17.84 -7.63
C ASP A 498 0.03 -17.92 -7.84
N ASP A 499 0.83 -17.86 -6.77
CA ASP A 499 2.28 -18.08 -6.77
C ASP A 499 2.62 -19.53 -6.33
N VAL A 500 1.82 -20.50 -6.73
CA VAL A 500 2.00 -21.92 -6.41
C VAL A 500 2.67 -22.62 -7.58
N ILE A 501 3.60 -23.53 -7.26
CA ILE A 501 4.28 -24.39 -8.23
C ILE A 501 3.71 -25.80 -8.11
N ASN A 502 3.24 -26.37 -9.21
CA ASN A 502 2.75 -27.74 -9.26
C ASN A 502 3.87 -28.70 -9.70
N VAL A 503 4.60 -29.28 -8.74
CA VAL A 503 5.67 -30.23 -9.02
C VAL A 503 5.14 -31.66 -8.86
N ALA A 504 4.99 -32.38 -9.95
CA ALA A 504 4.53 -33.79 -9.95
C ALA A 504 3.24 -34.02 -9.12
N GLY A 505 2.29 -33.09 -9.19
CA GLY A 505 1.03 -33.15 -8.41
C GLY A 505 1.10 -32.56 -7.00
N HIS A 506 2.25 -32.16 -6.53
CA HIS A 506 2.43 -31.47 -5.26
C HIS A 506 2.37 -29.94 -5.45
N ARG A 507 1.53 -29.27 -4.67
CA ARG A 507 1.41 -27.81 -4.68
C ARG A 507 2.34 -27.20 -3.64
N LEU A 508 3.37 -26.50 -4.10
CA LEU A 508 4.38 -25.87 -3.28
C LEU A 508 4.26 -24.34 -3.37
N GLY A 509 4.26 -23.67 -2.24
CA GLY A 509 4.35 -22.21 -2.22
C GLY A 509 5.74 -21.73 -2.60
N THR A 510 5.85 -20.76 -3.50
CA THR A 510 7.16 -20.16 -3.84
C THR A 510 7.85 -19.62 -2.60
N ARG A 511 7.10 -19.01 -1.69
CA ARG A 511 7.62 -18.43 -0.47
C ARG A 511 8.23 -19.44 0.49
N GLU A 512 7.61 -20.63 0.62
CA GLU A 512 8.15 -21.69 1.47
C GLU A 512 9.56 -22.10 1.03
N ILE A 513 9.76 -22.18 -0.28
CA ILE A 513 11.08 -22.46 -0.87
C ILE A 513 12.02 -21.25 -0.68
N GLU A 514 11.52 -20.03 -0.88
CA GLU A 514 12.29 -18.80 -0.68
C GLU A 514 12.78 -18.65 0.76
N GLU A 515 11.95 -18.90 1.75
CA GLU A 515 12.31 -18.86 3.17
C GLU A 515 13.39 -19.89 3.50
N SER A 516 13.24 -21.10 2.98
CA SER A 516 14.25 -22.14 3.13
C SER A 516 15.60 -21.68 2.55
N ILE A 517 15.62 -21.18 1.32
CA ILE A 517 16.85 -20.70 0.66
C ILE A 517 17.45 -19.50 1.42
N SER A 518 16.62 -18.59 1.90
CA SER A 518 17.05 -17.39 2.64
C SER A 518 17.70 -17.72 3.99
N SER A 519 17.47 -18.91 4.55
CA SER A 519 18.13 -19.36 5.77
C SER A 519 19.62 -19.67 5.56
N HIS A 520 20.06 -19.82 4.30
CA HIS A 520 21.48 -20.02 4.00
C HIS A 520 22.29 -18.75 4.29
N PRO A 521 23.43 -18.85 5.03
CA PRO A 521 24.15 -17.67 5.53
C PRO A 521 24.66 -16.72 4.41
N ASN A 522 24.95 -17.25 3.22
CA ASN A 522 25.48 -16.46 2.10
C ASN A 522 24.41 -15.92 1.16
N ILE A 523 23.12 -16.14 1.41
CA ILE A 523 22.03 -15.62 0.58
C ILE A 523 21.43 -14.37 1.23
N SER A 524 21.31 -13.29 0.46
CA SER A 524 20.68 -12.03 0.89
C SER A 524 19.24 -11.89 0.44
N GLU A 525 18.95 -12.35 -0.78
CA GLU A 525 17.62 -12.25 -1.39
C GLU A 525 17.40 -13.43 -2.33
N VAL A 526 16.15 -13.84 -2.50
CA VAL A 526 15.79 -14.92 -3.43
C VAL A 526 14.38 -14.68 -4.01
N ALA A 527 14.19 -15.07 -5.25
CA ALA A 527 12.89 -15.19 -5.91
C ALA A 527 12.77 -16.61 -6.49
N VAL A 528 11.66 -17.28 -6.21
CA VAL A 528 11.34 -18.60 -6.75
C VAL A 528 10.15 -18.49 -7.68
N VAL A 529 10.23 -19.14 -8.85
CA VAL A 529 9.15 -19.21 -9.84
C VAL A 529 8.93 -20.64 -10.29
N GLY A 530 7.69 -20.97 -10.63
CA GLY A 530 7.37 -22.23 -11.31
C GLY A 530 7.61 -22.10 -12.81
N VAL A 531 8.39 -23.00 -13.38
CA VAL A 531 8.65 -23.04 -14.82
C VAL A 531 8.09 -24.34 -15.38
N ALA A 532 7.49 -24.29 -16.57
CA ALA A 532 6.92 -25.46 -17.22
C ALA A 532 7.98 -26.57 -17.44
N ASP A 533 7.62 -27.80 -17.08
CA ASP A 533 8.43 -28.99 -17.26
C ASP A 533 7.59 -30.10 -17.90
N ALA A 534 8.14 -30.73 -18.93
CA ALA A 534 7.41 -31.72 -19.72
C ALA A 534 7.04 -32.99 -18.92
N LEU A 535 7.80 -33.32 -17.86
CA LEU A 535 7.60 -34.54 -17.08
C LEU A 535 6.85 -34.29 -15.77
N LYS A 536 7.16 -33.18 -15.10
CA LYS A 536 6.66 -32.87 -13.75
C LYS A 536 5.52 -31.83 -13.73
N GLY A 537 5.11 -31.34 -14.92
CA GLY A 537 4.20 -30.21 -15.07
C GLY A 537 4.89 -28.88 -14.84
N GLN A 538 5.43 -28.67 -13.66
CA GLN A 538 6.29 -27.52 -13.34
C GLN A 538 7.48 -27.97 -12.47
N VAL A 539 8.54 -27.16 -12.48
CA VAL A 539 9.67 -27.24 -11.56
C VAL A 539 9.94 -25.88 -10.95
N ALA A 540 10.43 -25.87 -9.72
CA ALA A 540 10.88 -24.64 -9.09
C ALA A 540 12.20 -24.21 -9.70
N MET A 541 12.32 -22.92 -10.04
CA MET A 541 13.58 -22.27 -10.41
C MET A 541 13.82 -21.10 -9.46
N ALA A 542 15.00 -21.05 -8.85
CA ALA A 542 15.36 -20.01 -7.90
C ALA A 542 16.38 -19.04 -8.51
N PHE A 543 16.18 -17.74 -8.25
CA PHE A 543 17.15 -16.68 -8.54
C PHE A 543 17.57 -16.05 -7.22
N ALA A 544 18.84 -16.13 -6.88
CA ALA A 544 19.36 -15.73 -5.59
C ALA A 544 20.43 -14.64 -5.71
N VAL A 545 20.49 -13.75 -4.72
CA VAL A 545 21.54 -12.74 -4.57
C VAL A 545 22.44 -13.17 -3.43
N ALA A 546 23.73 -13.36 -3.70
CA ALA A 546 24.70 -13.65 -2.66
C ALA A 546 24.95 -12.41 -1.79
N LYS A 547 25.18 -12.60 -0.47
CA LYS A 547 25.59 -11.50 0.43
C LYS A 547 26.96 -10.94 0.06
N ASP A 548 27.88 -11.83 -0.28
CA ASP A 548 29.21 -11.49 -0.75
C ASP A 548 29.38 -12.02 -2.18
N ALA A 549 29.48 -11.12 -3.13
CA ALA A 549 29.69 -11.48 -4.54
C ALA A 549 31.04 -12.17 -4.79
N SER A 550 32.00 -12.03 -3.89
CA SER A 550 33.31 -12.68 -4.00
C SER A 550 33.24 -14.19 -3.91
N VAL A 551 32.15 -14.76 -3.35
CA VAL A 551 31.93 -16.23 -3.31
C VAL A 551 31.51 -16.81 -4.68
N LEU A 552 31.26 -15.96 -5.68
CA LEU A 552 30.82 -16.34 -7.03
C LEU A 552 31.92 -16.12 -8.07
N VAL A 553 33.19 -16.30 -7.68
CA VAL A 553 34.37 -15.97 -8.50
C VAL A 553 34.46 -16.75 -9.80
N ASP A 554 34.02 -18.00 -9.78
CA ASP A 554 34.04 -18.91 -10.94
C ASP A 554 32.86 -19.88 -10.95
N ASP A 555 32.75 -20.70 -11.98
CA ASP A 555 31.64 -21.64 -12.15
C ASP A 555 31.67 -22.77 -11.11
N ALA A 556 32.83 -23.14 -10.60
CA ALA A 556 32.95 -24.17 -9.57
C ALA A 556 32.42 -23.66 -8.23
N ALA A 557 32.78 -22.44 -7.83
CA ALA A 557 32.25 -21.77 -6.63
C ALA A 557 30.74 -21.57 -6.71
N ARG A 558 30.23 -21.18 -7.87
CA ARG A 558 28.76 -21.05 -8.11
C ARG A 558 28.06 -22.39 -7.97
N ALA A 559 28.58 -23.46 -8.57
CA ALA A 559 28.00 -24.80 -8.47
C ALA A 559 28.04 -25.34 -7.04
N GLN A 560 29.10 -25.04 -6.29
CA GLN A 560 29.18 -25.39 -4.87
C GLN A 560 28.09 -24.68 -4.06
N LEU A 561 27.96 -23.37 -4.18
CA LEU A 561 26.93 -22.61 -3.47
C LEU A 561 25.50 -23.04 -3.87
N GLU A 562 25.29 -23.38 -5.16
CA GLU A 562 24.02 -23.94 -5.64
C GLU A 562 23.70 -25.27 -4.92
N ALA A 563 24.68 -26.16 -4.80
CA ALA A 563 24.52 -27.44 -4.11
C ALA A 563 24.24 -27.26 -2.61
N GLU A 564 24.91 -26.33 -1.94
CA GLU A 564 24.69 -26.00 -0.54
C GLU A 564 23.25 -25.47 -0.31
N VAL A 565 22.80 -24.56 -1.14
CA VAL A 565 21.43 -24.00 -1.09
C VAL A 565 20.40 -25.10 -1.33
N MET A 566 20.58 -25.95 -2.34
CA MET A 566 19.70 -27.09 -2.59
C MET A 566 19.60 -28.04 -1.41
N LYS A 567 20.72 -28.31 -0.73
CA LYS A 567 20.77 -29.15 0.46
C LYS A 567 19.98 -28.54 1.63
N VAL A 568 19.99 -27.20 1.77
CA VAL A 568 19.14 -26.52 2.78
C VAL A 568 17.68 -26.78 2.50
N VAL A 569 17.25 -26.67 1.24
CA VAL A 569 15.85 -26.95 0.86
C VAL A 569 15.48 -28.41 1.10
N ASP A 570 16.38 -29.34 0.77
CA ASP A 570 16.17 -30.77 1.06
C ASP A 570 15.93 -31.04 2.55
N ASN A 571 16.70 -30.38 3.40
CA ASN A 571 16.62 -30.58 4.85
C ASN A 571 15.36 -29.95 5.47
N THR A 572 14.82 -28.88 4.87
CA THR A 572 13.68 -28.13 5.42
C THR A 572 12.34 -28.53 4.82
N ILE A 573 12.29 -28.75 3.50
CA ILE A 573 11.05 -29.06 2.75
C ILE A 573 11.07 -30.48 2.21
N GLY A 574 12.26 -31.02 1.94
CA GLY A 574 12.45 -32.28 1.26
C GLY A 574 12.69 -32.14 -0.26
N ALA A 575 13.00 -33.25 -0.91
CA ALA A 575 13.36 -33.29 -2.33
C ALA A 575 12.27 -32.77 -3.28
N VAL A 576 11.01 -32.74 -2.85
CA VAL A 576 9.88 -32.22 -3.64
C VAL A 576 9.97 -30.70 -3.81
N GLY A 577 10.51 -30.00 -2.82
CA GLY A 577 10.69 -28.54 -2.84
C GLY A 577 12.00 -28.08 -3.47
N ARG A 578 12.92 -29.02 -3.78
CA ARG A 578 14.23 -28.70 -4.34
C ARG A 578 14.08 -28.02 -5.70
N PRO A 579 14.63 -26.78 -5.88
CA PRO A 579 14.65 -26.14 -7.19
C PRO A 579 15.43 -27.00 -8.22
N ALA A 580 14.97 -26.96 -9.46
CA ALA A 580 15.71 -27.59 -10.57
C ALA A 580 17.07 -26.90 -10.79
N ARG A 581 17.11 -25.59 -10.52
CA ARG A 581 18.32 -24.76 -10.57
C ARG A 581 18.24 -23.62 -9.57
N VAL A 582 19.38 -23.19 -9.07
CA VAL A 582 19.58 -21.92 -8.37
C VAL A 582 20.53 -21.06 -9.20
N ARG A 583 20.04 -19.97 -9.74
CA ARG A 583 20.83 -19.03 -10.53
C ARG A 583 21.17 -17.80 -9.69
N PHE A 584 22.41 -17.33 -9.76
CA PHE A 584 22.86 -16.19 -9.00
C PHE A 584 22.82 -14.92 -9.85
N VAL A 585 22.19 -13.88 -9.30
CA VAL A 585 22.04 -12.56 -9.92
C VAL A 585 22.58 -11.48 -8.99
N SER A 586 22.93 -10.31 -9.53
CA SER A 586 23.35 -9.18 -8.70
C SER A 586 22.17 -8.45 -8.07
N VAL A 587 21.00 -8.47 -8.72
CA VAL A 587 19.77 -7.80 -8.28
C VAL A 587 18.54 -8.55 -8.82
N LEU A 588 17.50 -8.65 -8.01
CA LEU A 588 16.22 -9.24 -8.42
C LEU A 588 15.30 -8.21 -9.05
N PRO A 589 14.52 -8.58 -10.09
CA PRO A 589 13.49 -7.71 -10.66
C PRO A 589 12.43 -7.37 -9.62
N LYS A 590 12.32 -6.10 -9.27
CA LYS A 590 11.37 -5.57 -8.30
C LYS A 590 10.64 -4.37 -8.84
N THR A 591 9.47 -4.13 -8.31
CA THR A 591 8.81 -2.84 -8.47
C THR A 591 9.56 -1.77 -7.67
N ARG A 592 9.31 -0.51 -7.97
CA ARG A 592 9.85 0.63 -7.20
C ARG A 592 9.41 0.64 -5.73
N SER A 593 8.37 -0.10 -5.38
CA SER A 593 7.94 -0.35 -3.99
C SER A 593 8.63 -1.55 -3.34
N GLY A 594 9.55 -2.21 -4.04
CA GLY A 594 10.31 -3.37 -3.56
C GLY A 594 9.65 -4.73 -3.79
N LYS A 595 8.43 -4.78 -4.36
CA LYS A 595 7.72 -6.04 -4.62
C LYS A 595 8.39 -6.81 -5.76
N LEU A 596 8.69 -8.10 -5.53
CA LEU A 596 9.24 -9.00 -6.54
C LEU A 596 8.28 -9.20 -7.73
N LEU A 597 8.84 -9.12 -8.94
CA LEU A 597 8.11 -9.30 -10.20
C LEU A 597 8.16 -10.75 -10.69
N ARG A 598 7.69 -11.71 -9.84
CA ARG A 598 7.77 -13.15 -10.13
C ARG A 598 7.17 -13.53 -11.48
N ARG A 599 6.05 -12.92 -11.88
CA ARG A 599 5.43 -13.19 -13.19
C ARG A 599 6.31 -12.79 -14.36
N ALA A 600 7.02 -11.66 -14.25
CA ALA A 600 7.96 -11.24 -15.28
C ALA A 600 9.18 -12.20 -15.34
N ILE A 601 9.68 -12.64 -14.18
CA ILE A 601 10.74 -13.65 -14.10
C ILE A 601 10.28 -14.95 -14.74
N GLN A 602 9.12 -15.47 -14.38
CA GLN A 602 8.54 -16.69 -14.95
C GLN A 602 8.35 -16.61 -16.46
N ALA A 603 7.77 -15.49 -16.93
CA ALA A 603 7.55 -15.28 -18.35
C ALA A 603 8.86 -15.31 -19.15
N VAL A 604 9.91 -14.69 -18.62
CA VAL A 604 11.27 -14.75 -19.22
C VAL A 604 11.82 -16.18 -19.24
N CYS A 605 11.67 -16.93 -18.15
CA CYS A 605 12.11 -18.33 -18.09
C CYS A 605 11.38 -19.22 -19.10
N GLU A 606 10.14 -18.90 -19.42
CA GLU A 606 9.30 -19.64 -20.37
C GLU A 606 9.34 -19.07 -21.81
N GLY A 607 10.19 -18.08 -22.08
CA GLY A 607 10.30 -17.43 -23.39
C GLY A 607 9.06 -16.63 -23.81
N ARG A 608 8.23 -16.24 -22.83
CA ARG A 608 7.01 -15.45 -23.05
C ARG A 608 7.26 -13.94 -22.85
N ASP A 609 6.34 -13.12 -23.35
CA ASP A 609 6.34 -11.69 -23.04
C ASP A 609 6.17 -11.47 -21.53
N ALA A 610 7.07 -10.66 -20.96
CA ALA A 610 7.06 -10.32 -19.55
C ALA A 610 5.90 -9.39 -19.13
N GLY A 611 5.13 -8.87 -20.07
CA GLY A 611 3.99 -7.99 -19.84
C GLY A 611 4.38 -6.57 -19.45
N ASP A 612 3.52 -5.90 -18.67
CA ASP A 612 3.74 -4.53 -18.22
C ASP A 612 4.86 -4.45 -17.17
N LEU A 613 5.99 -3.90 -17.56
CA LEU A 613 7.19 -3.70 -16.74
C LEU A 613 7.34 -2.26 -16.24
N THR A 614 6.35 -1.42 -16.43
CA THR A 614 6.41 0.02 -16.11
C THR A 614 6.64 0.33 -14.64
N THR A 615 6.30 -0.61 -13.75
CA THR A 615 6.54 -0.50 -12.31
C THR A 615 7.93 -0.96 -11.89
N MET A 616 8.70 -1.57 -12.80
CA MET A 616 10.03 -2.12 -12.49
C MET A 616 11.02 -1.02 -12.17
N GLU A 617 11.80 -1.23 -11.11
CA GLU A 617 12.80 -0.28 -10.65
C GLU A 617 14.00 -0.20 -11.59
N ASP A 618 14.54 -1.36 -11.96
CA ASP A 618 15.73 -1.50 -12.80
C ASP A 618 15.50 -2.54 -13.90
N PRO A 619 15.38 -2.11 -15.18
CA PRO A 619 15.26 -3.03 -16.30
C PRO A 619 16.44 -3.98 -16.48
N ALA A 620 17.64 -3.61 -16.02
CA ALA A 620 18.84 -4.46 -16.10
C ALA A 620 18.69 -5.73 -15.26
N ALA A 621 17.90 -5.70 -14.18
CA ALA A 621 17.62 -6.87 -13.35
C ALA A 621 16.92 -7.98 -14.13
N LEU A 622 15.97 -7.64 -15.00
CA LEU A 622 15.29 -8.65 -15.83
C LEU A 622 16.15 -9.09 -17.02
N GLN A 623 16.96 -8.19 -17.57
CA GLN A 623 17.91 -8.54 -18.63
C GLN A 623 18.93 -9.56 -18.17
N GLN A 624 19.45 -9.42 -16.95
CA GLN A 624 20.35 -10.41 -16.32
C GLN A 624 19.74 -11.83 -16.27
N ILE A 625 18.43 -11.91 -15.97
CA ILE A 625 17.71 -13.19 -15.96
C ILE A 625 17.57 -13.73 -17.38
N ARG A 626 17.27 -12.89 -18.38
CA ARG A 626 17.23 -13.31 -19.79
C ARG A 626 18.55 -13.92 -20.24
N ASP A 627 19.64 -13.26 -19.90
CA ASP A 627 20.99 -13.71 -20.28
C ASP A 627 21.34 -15.07 -19.62
N LEU A 628 20.94 -15.26 -18.34
CA LEU A 628 21.15 -16.51 -17.62
C LEU A 628 20.26 -17.68 -18.09
N VAL A 629 19.10 -17.41 -18.65
CA VAL A 629 18.16 -18.41 -19.15
C VAL A 629 18.49 -18.78 -20.60
N ALA A 630 19.05 -17.85 -21.37
CA ALA A 630 19.47 -18.08 -22.77
C ALA A 630 20.80 -18.84 -22.91
N GLY A 631 21.67 -18.82 -21.89
CA GLY A 631 22.93 -19.55 -21.82
C GLY A 631 22.80 -20.81 -20.98
#